data_e1ae6edd7029bc1bf5740b7e5f416f29
#
_entry.id   e1ae6edd7029bc1bf5740b7e5f416f29
#
_cell.length_a   1.000
_cell.length_b   1.000
_cell.length_c   1.000
_cell.angle_alpha   90.00
_cell.angle_beta   90.00
_cell.angle_gamma   90.00
#
_symmetry.space_group_name_H-M   'P 1'
#
loop_
_entity.id
_entity.type
_entity.pdbx_description
1 polymer ?
#
loop_
_entity_poly.entity_id
_entity_poly.type
_entity_poly.pdbx_seq_one_letter_code
_entity_poly.pdbx_strand_id
1 'polypeptide(L)'
;MEDYLEGKSPAGVAFYREFEAVALSVGDVVLAPAKTRIGFQHGRIFAAVNAIRQGRIDVHIVTARPIRSRRIRRVESLGASDHVNHFSIESASQIDEQVIRWLRAGYRWGVG
;
A
#
# COMPACT_ATOMS: atom_id res chain seq x y z
N MET A 1 5.68 -1.08 15.28
CA MET A 1 6.14 -0.39 14.07
C MET A 1 7.65 -0.37 13.96
N GLU A 2 8.35 0.13 14.96
CA GLU A 2 9.80 0.17 14.93
C GLU A 2 10.43 -1.21 14.79
N ASP A 3 9.85 -2.23 15.43
CA ASP A 3 10.34 -3.60 15.31
C ASP A 3 10.28 -4.11 13.87
N TYR A 4 9.24 -3.74 13.13
CA TYR A 4 9.12 -4.15 11.73
C TYR A 4 10.19 -3.50 10.86
N LEU A 5 10.56 -2.25 11.17
CA LEU A 5 11.53 -1.50 10.38
C LEU A 5 12.97 -1.83 10.74
N GLU A 6 13.19 -2.46 11.88
CA GLU A 6 14.54 -2.80 12.34
C GLU A 6 15.22 -3.78 11.36
N GLY A 7 16.44 -3.48 10.99
CA GLY A 7 17.21 -4.31 10.09
C GLY A 7 16.87 -4.14 8.61
N LYS A 8 15.88 -3.29 8.29
CA LYS A 8 15.54 -3.02 6.88
C LYS A 8 16.51 -1.99 6.29
N SER A 9 16.65 -1.99 4.96
CA SER A 9 17.55 -1.06 4.29
C SER A 9 17.12 0.38 4.49
N PRO A 10 18.05 1.34 4.62
CA PRO A 10 17.70 2.74 4.75
C PRO A 10 16.85 3.27 3.59
N ALA A 11 17.17 2.87 2.35
CA ALA A 11 16.40 3.30 1.18
C ALA A 11 14.98 2.74 1.23
N GLY A 12 14.83 1.47 1.59
CA GLY A 12 13.50 0.85 1.71
C GLY A 12 12.67 1.52 2.80
N VAL A 13 13.28 1.82 3.94
CA VAL A 13 12.59 2.52 5.04
C VAL A 13 12.17 3.91 4.61
N ALA A 14 13.00 4.64 3.85
CA ALA A 14 12.65 5.96 3.35
C ALA A 14 11.42 5.89 2.42
N PHE A 15 11.37 4.93 1.51
CA PHE A 15 10.20 4.72 0.65
C PHE A 15 8.96 4.38 1.47
N TYR A 16 9.13 3.54 2.48
CA TYR A 16 8.02 3.21 3.37
C TYR A 16 7.48 4.46 4.06
N ARG A 17 8.36 5.29 4.61
CA ARG A 17 7.93 6.51 5.33
C ARG A 17 7.17 7.47 4.41
N GLU A 18 7.62 7.62 3.17
CA GLU A 18 6.91 8.46 2.20
C GLU A 18 5.56 7.86 1.83
N PHE A 19 5.51 6.55 1.62
CA PHE A 19 4.25 5.86 1.32
C PHE A 19 3.27 5.99 2.50
N GLU A 20 3.75 5.79 3.71
CA GLU A 20 2.94 5.95 4.93
C GLU A 20 2.32 7.34 5.01
N ALA A 21 3.11 8.38 4.78
CA ALA A 21 2.63 9.74 4.85
C ALA A 21 1.50 9.98 3.86
N VAL A 22 1.66 9.49 2.64
CA VAL A 22 0.65 9.64 1.59
C VAL A 22 -0.59 8.82 1.92
N ALA A 23 -0.41 7.57 2.37
CA ALA A 23 -1.54 6.70 2.72
C ALA A 23 -2.36 7.29 3.88
N LEU A 24 -1.70 7.86 4.87
CA LEU A 24 -2.40 8.49 5.99
C LEU A 24 -3.10 9.80 5.59
N SER A 25 -2.68 10.43 4.50
CA SER A 25 -3.25 11.70 4.05
C SER A 25 -4.60 11.56 3.36
N VAL A 26 -5.03 10.35 2.99
CA VAL A 26 -6.27 10.20 2.22
C VAL A 26 -7.53 10.24 3.08
N GLY A 27 -7.41 10.20 4.40
CA GLY A 27 -8.55 10.29 5.30
C GLY A 27 -8.24 9.72 6.68
N ASP A 28 -9.25 9.19 7.34
CA ASP A 28 -9.12 8.59 8.65
C ASP A 28 -8.56 7.18 8.52
N VAL A 29 -7.24 7.08 8.49
CA VAL A 29 -6.54 5.82 8.30
C VAL A 29 -5.79 5.47 9.57
N VAL A 30 -5.92 4.21 10.00
CA VAL A 30 -5.24 3.68 11.18
C VAL A 30 -4.19 2.68 10.70
N LEU A 31 -2.99 2.76 11.26
CA LEU A 31 -1.96 1.76 10.98
C LEU A 31 -2.34 0.45 11.67
N ALA A 32 -2.16 -0.64 10.94
CA ALA A 32 -2.41 -1.99 11.45
C ALA A 32 -1.14 -2.82 11.27
N PRO A 33 -0.11 -2.59 12.13
CA PRO A 33 1.14 -3.32 12.00
C PRO A 33 0.97 -4.77 12.41
N ALA A 34 1.60 -5.65 11.62
CA ALA A 34 1.67 -7.07 11.90
C ALA A 34 3.13 -7.50 11.82
N LYS A 35 3.40 -8.77 12.11
CA LYS A 35 4.76 -9.28 12.17
C LYS A 35 5.49 -9.18 10.84
N THR A 36 4.76 -9.39 9.74
CA THR A 36 5.34 -9.49 8.41
C THR A 36 4.90 -8.39 7.46
N ARG A 37 4.01 -7.49 7.88
CA ARG A 37 3.52 -6.41 7.01
C ARG A 37 2.93 -5.29 7.85
N ILE A 38 2.77 -4.14 7.20
CA ILE A 38 2.09 -2.99 7.81
C ILE A 38 0.86 -2.68 6.97
N GLY A 39 -0.32 -2.83 7.59
CA GLY A 39 -1.58 -2.53 6.95
C GLY A 39 -2.05 -1.10 7.21
N PHE A 40 -2.91 -0.62 6.32
CA PHE A 40 -3.57 0.69 6.41
C PHE A 40 -5.07 0.42 6.41
N GLN A 41 -5.74 0.82 7.49
CA GLN A 41 -7.12 0.43 7.76
C GLN A 41 -8.06 1.61 7.79
N HIS A 42 -9.21 1.43 7.13
CA HIS A 42 -10.35 2.32 7.21
C HIS A 42 -11.58 1.43 7.05
N GLY A 43 -12.15 0.99 8.19
CA GLY A 43 -13.09 -0.12 8.19
C GLY A 43 -12.35 -1.42 7.97
N ARG A 44 -12.03 -1.74 6.72
CA ARG A 44 -11.18 -2.89 6.36
C ARG A 44 -9.76 -2.42 6.11
N ILE A 45 -8.81 -3.35 6.06
CA ILE A 45 -7.44 -3.05 5.66
C ILE A 45 -7.45 -2.93 4.13
N PHE A 46 -7.31 -1.71 3.62
CA PHE A 46 -7.42 -1.45 2.18
C PHE A 46 -6.07 -1.40 1.47
N ALA A 47 -4.98 -1.33 2.19
CA ALA A 47 -3.64 -1.30 1.63
C ALA A 47 -2.66 -1.89 2.62
N ALA A 48 -1.52 -2.36 2.13
CA ALA A 48 -0.45 -2.84 2.99
C ALA A 48 0.90 -2.75 2.29
N VAL A 49 1.94 -2.53 3.10
CA VAL A 49 3.32 -2.74 2.67
C VAL A 49 3.67 -4.16 3.11
N ASN A 50 3.86 -5.04 2.15
CA ASN A 50 4.08 -6.47 2.40
C ASN A 50 5.55 -6.81 2.63
N ALA A 51 6.44 -6.01 2.07
CA ALA A 51 7.88 -6.22 2.23
C ALA A 51 8.63 -4.92 2.02
N ILE A 52 9.67 -4.72 2.80
CA ILE A 52 10.64 -3.64 2.60
C ILE A 52 11.95 -4.34 2.25
N ARG A 53 12.35 -4.18 0.99
CA ARG A 53 13.57 -4.80 0.46
C ARG A 53 14.61 -3.72 0.23
N GLN A 54 15.80 -4.13 -0.16
CA GLN A 54 16.84 -3.17 -0.49
C GLN A 54 16.43 -2.37 -1.72
N GLY A 55 16.19 -1.08 -1.54
CA GLY A 55 15.80 -0.17 -2.62
C GLY A 55 14.39 -0.38 -3.19
N ARG A 56 13.52 -1.12 -2.49
CA ARG A 56 12.17 -1.40 -3.00
C ARG A 56 11.21 -1.69 -1.85
N ILE A 57 9.97 -1.25 -1.99
CA ILE A 57 8.87 -1.74 -1.15
C ILE A 57 7.84 -2.43 -2.03
N ASP A 58 7.29 -3.52 -1.54
CA ASP A 58 6.22 -4.26 -2.20
C ASP A 58 4.91 -3.93 -1.51
N VAL A 59 3.92 -3.50 -2.30
CA VAL A 59 2.68 -2.90 -1.81
C VAL A 59 1.49 -3.58 -2.45
N HIS A 60 0.37 -3.65 -1.75
CA HIS A 60 -0.91 -3.90 -2.41
C HIS A 60 -1.96 -2.91 -1.95
N ILE A 61 -2.93 -2.67 -2.82
CA ILE A 61 -4.11 -1.84 -2.53
C ILE A 61 -5.33 -2.62 -3.00
N VAL A 62 -6.36 -2.69 -2.16
CA VAL A 62 -7.61 -3.39 -2.49
C VAL A 62 -8.62 -2.38 -2.98
N THR A 63 -9.24 -2.67 -4.12
CA THR A 63 -10.21 -1.77 -4.73
C THR A 63 -11.43 -2.55 -5.21
N ALA A 64 -12.55 -1.82 -5.42
CA ALA A 64 -13.78 -2.44 -5.90
C ALA A 64 -13.71 -2.87 -7.37
N ARG A 65 -12.78 -2.29 -8.14
CA ARG A 65 -12.52 -2.66 -9.53
C ARG A 65 -11.03 -2.86 -9.71
N PRO A 66 -10.59 -3.79 -10.59
CA PRO A 66 -9.16 -3.98 -10.83
C PRO A 66 -8.52 -2.69 -11.34
N ILE A 67 -7.34 -2.37 -10.82
CA ILE A 67 -6.58 -1.24 -11.32
C ILE A 67 -5.94 -1.65 -12.66
N ARG A 68 -6.15 -0.84 -13.69
CA ARG A 68 -5.58 -1.08 -15.01
C ARG A 68 -4.38 -0.16 -15.20
N SER A 69 -3.19 -0.71 -15.05
CA SER A 69 -1.94 0.02 -15.19
C SER A 69 -0.81 -0.98 -15.40
N ARG A 70 0.18 -0.59 -16.21
CA ARG A 70 1.38 -1.39 -16.39
C ARG A 70 2.16 -1.56 -15.10
N ARG A 71 1.95 -0.68 -14.13
CA ARG A 71 2.63 -0.74 -12.83
C ARG A 71 2.10 -1.86 -11.96
N ILE A 72 0.88 -2.34 -12.23
CA ILE A 72 0.28 -3.43 -11.47
C ILE A 72 0.87 -4.74 -11.97
N ARG A 73 1.56 -5.45 -11.10
CA ARG A 73 2.24 -6.70 -11.43
C ARG A 73 1.28 -7.89 -11.40
N ARG A 74 0.30 -7.82 -10.51
CA ARG A 74 -0.64 -8.92 -10.30
C ARG A 74 -1.92 -8.40 -9.67
N VAL A 75 -3.05 -8.96 -10.08
CA VAL A 75 -4.34 -8.69 -9.44
C VAL A 75 -4.89 -10.02 -8.94
N GLU A 76 -5.24 -10.06 -7.67
CA GLU A 76 -5.95 -11.20 -7.09
C GLU A 76 -7.41 -10.79 -6.91
N SER A 77 -8.30 -11.43 -7.64
CA SER A 77 -9.74 -11.13 -7.52
C SER A 77 -10.35 -12.11 -6.54
N LEU A 78 -10.80 -11.60 -5.40
CA LEU A 78 -11.38 -12.39 -4.32
C LEU A 78 -12.91 -12.41 -4.39
N GLY A 79 -13.49 -11.62 -5.27
CA GLY A 79 -14.92 -11.50 -5.48
C GLY A 79 -15.19 -10.42 -6.51
N ALA A 80 -16.46 -10.16 -6.79
CA ALA A 80 -16.85 -9.18 -7.82
C ALA A 80 -16.37 -7.76 -7.51
N SER A 81 -16.23 -7.43 -6.21
CA SER A 81 -15.88 -6.08 -5.77
C SER A 81 -14.65 -6.06 -4.85
N ASP A 82 -13.83 -7.10 -4.90
CA ASP A 82 -12.66 -7.22 -4.03
C ASP A 82 -11.45 -7.62 -4.86
N HIS A 83 -10.64 -6.65 -5.25
CA HIS A 83 -9.48 -6.88 -6.11
C HIS A 83 -8.21 -6.37 -5.43
N VAL A 84 -7.28 -7.27 -5.20
CA VAL A 84 -6.00 -6.96 -4.57
C VAL A 84 -4.99 -6.68 -5.66
N ASN A 85 -4.54 -5.43 -5.74
CA ASN A 85 -3.63 -4.96 -6.79
C ASN A 85 -2.22 -4.84 -6.22
N HIS A 86 -1.28 -5.60 -6.76
CA HIS A 86 0.11 -5.66 -6.28
C HIS A 86 1.03 -4.85 -7.17
N PHE A 87 1.87 -4.04 -6.55
CA PHE A 87 2.90 -3.27 -7.26
C PHE A 87 4.08 -2.99 -6.34
N SER A 88 5.15 -2.45 -6.91
CA SER A 88 6.35 -2.11 -6.16
C SER A 88 6.71 -0.65 -6.35
N ILE A 89 7.41 -0.09 -5.38
CA ILE A 89 7.96 1.27 -5.43
C ILE A 89 9.47 1.14 -5.30
N GLU A 90 10.19 1.62 -6.31
CA GLU A 90 11.64 1.54 -6.41
C GLU A 90 12.30 2.92 -6.46
N SER A 91 11.48 3.98 -6.48
CA SER A 91 11.97 5.37 -6.38
C SER A 91 10.88 6.24 -5.78
N ALA A 92 11.29 7.33 -5.13
CA ALA A 92 10.34 8.27 -4.52
C ALA A 92 9.38 8.87 -5.53
N SER A 93 9.83 9.08 -6.77
CA SER A 93 8.98 9.64 -7.83
C SER A 93 7.81 8.75 -8.21
N GLN A 94 7.83 7.48 -7.84
CA GLN A 94 6.72 6.55 -8.09
C GLN A 94 5.61 6.68 -7.06
N ILE A 95 5.85 7.40 -5.96
CA ILE A 95 4.80 7.74 -5.00
C ILE A 95 4.17 9.04 -5.49
N ASP A 96 3.29 8.93 -6.47
CA ASP A 96 2.80 10.03 -7.29
C ASP A 96 1.27 10.12 -7.25
N GLU A 97 0.71 11.01 -8.06
CA GLU A 97 -0.74 11.22 -8.13
C GLU A 97 -1.51 9.95 -8.48
N GLN A 98 -0.93 9.08 -9.28
CA GLN A 98 -1.57 7.82 -9.63
C GLN A 98 -1.72 6.93 -8.39
N VAL A 99 -0.67 6.82 -7.59
CA VAL A 99 -0.70 6.05 -6.34
C VAL A 99 -1.70 6.68 -5.36
N ILE A 100 -1.74 8.00 -5.28
CA ILE A 100 -2.72 8.69 -4.42
C ILE A 100 -4.15 8.35 -4.83
N ARG A 101 -4.44 8.35 -6.13
CA ARG A 101 -5.77 7.97 -6.63
C ARG A 101 -6.11 6.52 -6.26
N TRP A 102 -5.15 5.63 -6.37
CA TRP A 102 -5.35 4.23 -5.98
C TRP A 102 -5.63 4.10 -4.49
N LEU A 103 -4.90 4.84 -3.66
CA LEU A 103 -5.12 4.85 -2.22
C LEU A 103 -6.50 5.38 -1.87
N ARG A 104 -6.96 6.42 -2.55
CA ARG A 104 -8.31 6.96 -2.35
C ARG A 104 -9.38 5.94 -2.73
N ALA A 105 -9.17 5.21 -3.82
CA ALA A 105 -10.09 4.15 -4.22
C ALA A 105 -10.13 3.02 -3.19
N GLY A 106 -8.99 2.65 -2.64
CA GLY A 106 -8.90 1.66 -1.57
C GLY A 106 -9.58 2.13 -0.30
N TYR A 107 -9.38 3.39 0.04
CA TYR A 107 -10.01 4.00 1.21
C TYR A 107 -11.54 3.88 1.13
N ARG A 108 -12.12 4.19 -0.04
CA ARG A 108 -13.57 4.04 -0.26
C ARG A 108 -14.00 2.58 -0.16
N TRP A 109 -13.20 1.67 -0.71
CA TRP A 109 -13.47 0.23 -0.61
C TRP A 109 -13.49 -0.22 0.85
N GLY A 110 -12.67 0.37 1.71
CA GLY A 110 -12.55 -0.02 3.13
C GLY A 110 -13.87 -0.03 3.87
N VAL A 111 -14.78 0.88 3.53
CA VAL A 111 -16.10 0.99 4.17
C VAL A 111 -17.25 0.73 3.20
N GLY A 112 -16.94 0.46 1.96
CA GLY A 112 -17.92 0.19 0.92
C GLY A 112 -18.31 -1.28 0.81
#